data_915d7e24f21ae814416262baab391945
#
_entry.id   915d7e24f21ae814416262baab391945
#
_cell.length_a   1.000
_cell.length_b   1.000
_cell.length_c   1.000
_cell.angle_alpha   90.00
_cell.angle_beta   90.00
_cell.angle_gamma   90.00
#
_symmetry.space_group_name_H-M   'P 1'
#
loop_
_entity.id
_entity.type
_entity.pdbx_description
1 polymer ?
#
loop_
_entity_poly.entity_id
_entity_poly.type
_entity_poly.pdbx_seq_one_letter_code
_entity_poly.pdbx_strand_id
1 'polypeptide(L)'
;QVKTVAKDGYDAVQLGFGEQKEKHLTAPELGHFKKAGVAPKRYLAEFKGFDGQYSAGDTITAELFSENDFVDVVGISKGKGYQGVVKRHGFGGVGQTTHGQHNRLRAPGSVGACSYPAKVFKGMRMAGQMGNRQVTVQNLQVIKIIPEHNIIMLKGSIPGSKGSIISIEK
;
A
#
# COMPACT_ATOMS: atom_id res chain seq x y z
N GLN A 1 0.02 -3.69 -20.79
CA GLN A 1 1.29 -3.80 -21.54
C GLN A 1 2.12 -4.92 -20.94
N VAL A 2 2.75 -5.73 -21.78
CA VAL A 2 3.74 -6.73 -21.36
C VAL A 2 5.13 -6.13 -21.58
N LYS A 3 5.95 -6.15 -20.54
CA LYS A 3 7.35 -5.73 -20.57
C LYS A 3 8.24 -6.95 -20.69
N THR A 4 9.29 -6.84 -21.48
CA THR A 4 10.22 -7.93 -21.76
C THR A 4 11.67 -7.49 -21.55
N VAL A 5 12.52 -8.43 -21.13
CA VAL A 5 13.96 -8.16 -20.92
C VAL A 5 14.61 -7.53 -22.14
N ALA A 6 14.24 -7.96 -23.35
CA ALA A 6 14.84 -7.45 -24.60
C ALA A 6 14.54 -5.97 -24.89
N LYS A 7 13.38 -5.45 -24.46
CA LYS A 7 12.95 -4.07 -24.73
C LYS A 7 13.07 -3.16 -23.53
N ASP A 8 12.70 -3.67 -22.35
CA ASP A 8 12.51 -2.88 -21.12
C ASP A 8 13.58 -3.20 -20.06
N GLY A 9 14.39 -4.26 -20.27
CA GLY A 9 15.42 -4.71 -19.35
C GLY A 9 14.92 -5.62 -18.22
N TYR A 10 13.62 -5.88 -18.14
CA TYR A 10 13.00 -6.77 -17.16
C TYR A 10 11.65 -7.29 -17.67
N ASP A 11 11.21 -8.43 -17.12
CA ASP A 11 9.91 -8.99 -17.43
C ASP A 11 8.88 -8.53 -16.39
N ALA A 12 7.75 -7.98 -16.87
CA ALA A 12 6.61 -7.57 -16.03
C ALA A 12 5.34 -7.44 -16.85
N VAL A 13 4.20 -7.56 -16.20
CA VAL A 13 2.89 -7.23 -16.75
C VAL A 13 2.38 -5.94 -16.12
N GLN A 14 2.11 -4.93 -16.95
CA GLN A 14 1.50 -3.69 -16.49
C GLN A 14 -0.03 -3.81 -16.60
N LEU A 15 -0.70 -3.72 -15.45
CA LEU A 15 -2.15 -3.75 -15.34
C LEU A 15 -2.71 -2.33 -15.22
N GLY A 16 -3.83 -2.09 -15.89
CA GLY A 16 -4.57 -0.83 -15.83
C GLY A 16 -5.94 -1.02 -15.18
N PHE A 17 -6.30 -0.17 -14.22
CA PHE A 17 -7.60 -0.21 -13.54
C PHE A 17 -8.29 1.16 -13.52
N GLY A 18 -9.63 1.12 -13.56
CA GLY A 18 -10.47 2.32 -13.55
C GLY A 18 -10.41 3.11 -14.85
N GLU A 19 -11.54 3.59 -15.31
CA GLU A 19 -11.62 4.40 -16.52
C GLU A 19 -11.17 5.84 -16.27
N GLN A 20 -10.50 6.44 -17.27
CA GLN A 20 -10.06 7.82 -17.25
C GLN A 20 -10.52 8.53 -18.53
N LYS A 21 -11.06 9.75 -18.37
CA LYS A 21 -11.42 10.57 -19.53
C LYS A 21 -10.16 11.15 -20.17
N GLU A 22 -10.08 11.13 -21.49
CA GLU A 22 -8.92 11.61 -22.26
C GLU A 22 -8.53 13.07 -21.93
N LYS A 23 -9.54 13.93 -21.65
CA LYS A 23 -9.30 15.34 -21.28
C LYS A 23 -8.48 15.55 -19.99
N HIS A 24 -8.30 14.51 -19.19
CA HIS A 24 -7.53 14.56 -17.94
C HIS A 24 -6.13 14.00 -18.09
N LEU A 25 -5.76 13.57 -19.31
CA LEU A 25 -4.47 12.98 -19.61
C LEU A 25 -3.59 13.96 -20.40
N THR A 26 -2.31 13.85 -20.15
CA THR A 26 -1.30 14.56 -20.93
C THR A 26 -1.05 13.85 -22.27
N ALA A 27 -0.50 14.56 -23.26
CA ALA A 27 -0.21 13.98 -24.58
C ALA A 27 0.71 12.74 -24.53
N PRO A 28 1.77 12.69 -23.68
CA PRO A 28 2.58 11.47 -23.51
C PRO A 28 1.79 10.27 -22.98
N GLU A 29 0.92 10.49 -21.99
CA GLU A 29 0.07 9.43 -21.42
C GLU A 29 -0.91 8.88 -22.45
N LEU A 30 -1.54 9.75 -23.25
CA LEU A 30 -2.40 9.32 -24.36
C LEU A 30 -1.60 8.49 -25.39
N GLY A 31 -0.37 8.89 -25.69
CA GLY A 31 0.53 8.14 -26.56
C GLY A 31 0.84 6.74 -26.04
N HIS A 32 1.02 6.61 -24.71
CA HIS A 32 1.24 5.33 -24.04
C HIS A 32 0.05 4.37 -24.23
N PHE A 33 -1.18 4.81 -23.98
CA PHE A 33 -2.38 4.00 -24.15
C PHE A 33 -2.65 3.66 -25.63
N LYS A 34 -2.44 4.62 -26.53
CA LYS A 34 -2.57 4.40 -27.97
C LYS A 34 -1.59 3.34 -28.49
N LYS A 35 -0.34 3.35 -28.00
CA LYS A 35 0.67 2.34 -28.33
C LYS A 35 0.26 0.94 -27.87
N ALA A 36 -0.40 0.83 -26.73
CA ALA A 36 -0.92 -0.42 -26.20
C ALA A 36 -2.27 -0.84 -26.82
N GLY A 37 -2.93 0.04 -27.56
CA GLY A 37 -4.24 -0.22 -28.17
C GLY A 37 -5.39 -0.32 -27.18
N VAL A 38 -5.27 0.30 -25.98
CA VAL A 38 -6.24 0.20 -24.90
C VAL A 38 -6.83 1.55 -24.52
N ALA A 39 -8.05 1.54 -23.98
CA ALA A 39 -8.67 2.73 -23.43
C ALA A 39 -7.88 3.27 -22.23
N PRO A 40 -7.87 4.60 -22.01
CA PRO A 40 -7.18 5.20 -20.88
C PRO A 40 -7.62 4.66 -19.53
N LYS A 41 -6.65 4.33 -18.67
CA LYS A 41 -6.89 3.83 -17.31
C LYS A 41 -6.31 4.80 -16.28
N ARG A 42 -6.99 4.88 -15.14
CA ARG A 42 -6.63 5.81 -14.07
C ARG A 42 -5.43 5.35 -13.23
N TYR A 43 -5.36 4.06 -13.00
CA TYR A 43 -4.32 3.46 -12.17
C TYR A 43 -3.54 2.47 -13.02
N LEU A 44 -2.22 2.56 -12.96
CA LEU A 44 -1.30 1.64 -13.60
C LEU A 44 -0.38 1.06 -12.53
N ALA A 45 -0.22 -0.24 -12.54
CA ALA A 45 0.71 -0.95 -11.66
C ALA A 45 1.41 -2.06 -12.44
N GLU A 46 2.66 -2.34 -12.07
CA GLU A 46 3.47 -3.39 -12.70
C GLU A 46 3.66 -4.53 -11.73
N PHE A 47 3.47 -5.74 -12.23
CA PHE A 47 3.64 -6.97 -11.47
C PHE A 47 4.70 -7.83 -12.14
N LYS A 48 5.65 -8.31 -11.34
CA LYS A 48 6.69 -9.26 -11.75
C LYS A 48 6.28 -10.68 -11.36
N GLY A 49 6.85 -11.68 -12.04
CA GLY A 49 6.55 -13.08 -11.72
C GLY A 49 5.11 -13.49 -12.07
N PHE A 50 4.51 -12.85 -13.04
CA PHE A 50 3.18 -13.19 -13.50
C PHE A 50 3.25 -14.46 -14.37
N ASP A 51 2.66 -15.56 -13.87
CA ASP A 51 2.63 -16.82 -14.60
C ASP A 51 1.54 -16.77 -15.68
N GLY A 52 1.94 -16.92 -16.94
CA GLY A 52 1.03 -16.95 -18.08
C GLY A 52 1.48 -16.10 -19.25
N GLN A 53 0.94 -16.40 -20.42
CA GLN A 53 1.15 -15.61 -21.64
C GLN A 53 -0.01 -14.62 -21.76
N TYR A 54 0.29 -13.34 -21.58
CA TYR A 54 -0.67 -12.25 -21.71
C TYR A 54 -0.32 -11.37 -22.90
N SER A 55 -1.34 -10.81 -23.53
CA SER A 55 -1.21 -9.84 -24.63
C SER A 55 -1.73 -8.47 -24.18
N ALA A 56 -1.26 -7.42 -24.84
CA ALA A 56 -1.79 -6.09 -24.58
C ALA A 56 -3.27 -6.03 -24.98
N GLY A 57 -4.11 -5.56 -24.05
CA GLY A 57 -5.56 -5.49 -24.24
C GLY A 57 -6.34 -6.62 -23.54
N ASP A 58 -5.67 -7.65 -23.06
CA ASP A 58 -6.34 -8.71 -22.29
C ASP A 58 -6.95 -8.16 -20.99
N THR A 59 -8.08 -8.72 -20.61
CA THR A 59 -8.78 -8.34 -19.37
C THR A 59 -8.63 -9.45 -18.35
N ILE A 60 -8.12 -9.10 -17.17
CA ILE A 60 -7.99 -9.99 -16.03
C ILE A 60 -9.17 -9.76 -15.08
N THR A 61 -9.90 -10.82 -14.75
CA THR A 61 -11.06 -10.81 -13.87
C THR A 61 -10.72 -11.42 -12.49
N ALA A 62 -11.67 -11.38 -11.57
CA ALA A 62 -11.54 -11.99 -10.25
C ALA A 62 -11.29 -13.52 -10.31
N GLU A 63 -11.57 -14.16 -11.43
CA GLU A 63 -11.39 -15.61 -11.65
C GLU A 63 -9.93 -16.07 -11.64
N LEU A 64 -8.97 -15.11 -11.65
CA LEU A 64 -7.55 -15.41 -11.46
C LEU A 64 -7.26 -16.10 -10.13
N PHE A 65 -8.09 -15.81 -9.12
CA PHE A 65 -7.96 -16.38 -7.77
C PHE A 65 -8.94 -17.55 -7.60
N SER A 66 -8.63 -18.43 -6.65
CA SER A 66 -9.51 -19.53 -6.26
C SER A 66 -9.96 -19.39 -4.82
N GLU A 67 -11.11 -19.99 -4.48
CA GLU A 67 -11.56 -20.03 -3.07
C GLU A 67 -10.56 -20.82 -2.22
N ASN A 68 -10.34 -20.37 -0.99
CA ASN A 68 -9.34 -20.85 -0.05
C ASN A 68 -7.88 -20.52 -0.40
N ASP A 69 -7.58 -19.80 -1.46
CA ASP A 69 -6.23 -19.27 -1.70
C ASP A 69 -5.80 -18.31 -0.58
N PHE A 70 -4.49 -18.28 -0.33
CA PHE A 70 -3.87 -17.25 0.51
C PHE A 70 -3.23 -16.20 -0.37
N VAL A 71 -3.53 -14.93 -0.06
CA VAL A 71 -3.09 -13.78 -0.86
C VAL A 71 -2.49 -12.71 0.03
N ASP A 72 -1.58 -11.94 -0.54
CA ASP A 72 -1.01 -10.75 0.06
C ASP A 72 -1.73 -9.51 -0.49
N VAL A 73 -2.09 -8.60 0.40
CA VAL A 73 -2.81 -7.37 0.02
C VAL A 73 -1.96 -6.15 0.33
N VAL A 74 -1.60 -5.43 -0.71
CA VAL A 74 -0.80 -4.20 -0.63
C VAL A 74 -1.71 -2.99 -0.82
N GLY A 75 -1.61 -2.02 0.07
CA GLY A 75 -2.39 -0.78 -0.05
C GLY A 75 -1.82 0.35 0.77
N ILE A 76 -2.40 1.54 0.63
CA ILE A 76 -2.01 2.72 1.39
C ILE A 76 -2.85 2.79 2.66
N SER A 77 -2.18 2.75 3.82
CA SER A 77 -2.84 2.83 5.13
C SER A 77 -3.51 4.20 5.35
N LYS A 78 -4.57 4.23 6.16
CA LYS A 78 -5.24 5.49 6.53
C LYS A 78 -4.26 6.48 7.13
N GLY A 79 -4.18 7.69 6.59
CA GLY A 79 -3.40 8.78 7.14
C GLY A 79 -3.94 9.23 8.51
N LYS A 80 -3.05 9.45 9.46
CA LYS A 80 -3.38 9.94 10.82
C LYS A 80 -2.70 11.26 11.14
N GLY A 81 -2.02 11.85 10.16
CA GLY A 81 -1.24 13.09 10.31
C GLY A 81 -0.05 12.92 11.26
N TYR A 82 0.44 14.02 11.79
CA TYR A 82 1.54 14.02 12.76
C TYR A 82 1.03 13.54 14.12
N GLN A 83 1.63 12.47 14.64
CA GLN A 83 1.24 11.84 15.90
C GLN A 83 2.39 11.80 16.89
N GLY A 84 2.05 11.97 18.17
CA GLY A 84 2.98 11.79 19.28
C GLY A 84 3.36 10.33 19.50
N VAL A 85 4.40 10.10 20.28
CA VAL A 85 5.02 8.78 20.51
C VAL A 85 4.06 7.77 21.16
N VAL A 86 3.11 8.23 21.97
CA VAL A 86 2.12 7.34 22.61
C VAL A 86 1.25 6.66 21.55
N LYS A 87 0.69 7.43 20.60
CA LYS A 87 -0.16 6.86 19.53
C LYS A 87 0.65 6.19 18.43
N ARG A 88 1.80 6.77 18.08
CA ARG A 88 2.63 6.29 16.96
C ARG A 88 3.39 5.01 17.28
N HIS A 89 3.88 4.88 18.52
CA HIS A 89 4.79 3.80 18.93
C HIS A 89 4.30 3.00 20.15
N GLY A 90 3.15 3.36 20.73
CA GLY A 90 2.59 2.67 21.90
C GLY A 90 3.35 2.96 23.22
N PHE A 91 4.01 4.12 23.32
CA PHE A 91 4.69 4.50 24.57
C PHE A 91 3.67 4.74 25.68
N GLY A 92 4.03 4.34 26.93
CA GLY A 92 3.15 4.52 28.10
C GLY A 92 2.99 5.98 28.54
N GLY A 93 3.93 6.86 28.16
CA GLY A 93 3.99 8.23 28.69
C GLY A 93 4.51 8.25 30.11
N VAL A 94 4.16 9.30 30.87
CA VAL A 94 4.56 9.50 32.26
C VAL A 94 3.32 9.36 33.15
N GLY A 95 3.44 8.61 34.27
CA GLY A 95 2.33 8.42 35.21
C GLY A 95 1.81 9.73 35.81
N GLN A 96 0.52 9.77 36.15
CA GLN A 96 -0.16 10.96 36.64
C GLN A 96 -0.27 11.00 38.16
N THR A 97 0.09 9.93 38.85
CA THR A 97 -0.23 9.70 40.28
C THR A 97 0.83 10.21 41.27
N THR A 98 1.91 10.79 40.78
CA THR A 98 2.97 11.33 41.64
C THR A 98 2.79 12.81 41.92
N HIS A 99 3.09 13.24 43.16
CA HIS A 99 3.03 14.63 43.58
C HIS A 99 3.91 15.52 42.69
N GLY A 100 3.34 16.66 42.21
CA GLY A 100 4.07 17.61 41.35
C GLY A 100 4.23 17.23 39.90
N GLN A 101 3.65 16.11 39.44
CA GLN A 101 3.69 15.74 38.02
C GLN A 101 2.63 16.49 37.24
N HIS A 102 3.08 17.41 36.35
CA HIS A 102 2.25 18.20 35.46
C HIS A 102 2.86 18.28 34.07
N ASN A 103 2.05 18.51 33.04
CA ASN A 103 2.45 18.88 31.66
C ASN A 103 3.34 17.90 30.86
N ARG A 104 3.70 16.73 31.38
CA ARG A 104 4.57 15.75 30.66
C ARG A 104 3.92 14.39 30.46
N LEU A 105 2.61 14.32 30.41
CA LEU A 105 1.85 13.06 30.38
C LEU A 105 2.13 12.18 29.17
N ARG A 106 2.33 12.79 28.01
CA ARG A 106 2.50 12.08 26.73
C ARG A 106 3.90 12.30 26.12
N ALA A 107 4.89 12.51 26.96
CA ALA A 107 6.26 12.73 26.54
C ALA A 107 6.97 11.41 26.14
N PRO A 108 7.96 11.46 25.26
CA PRO A 108 8.74 10.29 24.85
C PRO A 108 9.64 9.74 25.96
N GLY A 109 9.96 10.55 26.97
CA GLY A 109 10.98 10.24 27.97
C GLY A 109 12.40 10.51 27.47
N SER A 110 13.39 9.83 28.04
CA SER A 110 14.79 9.97 27.63
C SER A 110 14.99 9.51 26.18
N VAL A 111 15.79 10.28 25.41
CA VAL A 111 16.12 9.98 24.01
C VAL A 111 17.55 9.44 23.83
N GLY A 112 18.30 9.26 24.90
CA GLY A 112 19.66 8.72 24.86
C GLY A 112 20.39 8.83 26.18
N ALA A 113 21.67 8.46 26.18
CA ALA A 113 22.59 8.63 27.30
C ALA A 113 23.16 10.05 27.34
N CYS A 114 23.85 10.43 28.45
CA CYS A 114 24.39 11.76 28.66
C CYS A 114 25.67 12.06 27.85
N SER A 115 26.78 12.43 28.51
CA SER A 115 28.01 12.90 27.87
C SER A 115 28.66 11.92 26.90
N TYR A 116 28.40 10.62 27.06
CA TYR A 116 28.85 9.58 26.14
C TYR A 116 27.68 8.67 25.78
N PRO A 117 27.33 8.48 24.49
CA PRO A 117 28.00 8.94 23.24
C PRO A 117 27.62 10.35 22.76
N ALA A 118 26.96 11.19 23.59
CA ALA A 118 26.55 12.59 23.28
C ALA A 118 25.78 12.77 21.99
N LYS A 119 25.00 11.78 21.59
CA LYS A 119 24.16 11.81 20.36
C LYS A 119 22.87 11.02 20.53
N VAL A 120 21.86 11.36 19.74
CA VAL A 120 20.67 10.55 19.53
C VAL A 120 20.92 9.63 18.35
N PHE A 121 20.73 8.32 18.53
CA PHE A 121 20.93 7.35 17.46
C PHE A 121 19.86 7.45 16.38
N LYS A 122 20.27 7.11 15.15
CA LYS A 122 19.32 6.98 14.03
C LYS A 122 18.28 5.91 14.35
N GLY A 123 17.03 6.10 13.88
CA GLY A 123 15.95 5.15 14.12
C GLY A 123 15.26 5.29 15.49
N MET A 124 15.67 6.26 16.35
CA MET A 124 14.97 6.53 17.59
C MET A 124 13.47 6.81 17.35
N ARG A 125 12.63 6.16 18.14
CA ARG A 125 11.16 6.28 18.03
C ARG A 125 10.69 7.62 18.55
N MET A 126 10.41 8.53 17.65
CA MET A 126 9.94 9.91 17.92
C MET A 126 8.58 10.17 17.30
N ALA A 127 7.96 11.31 17.68
CA ALA A 127 6.78 11.82 17.03
C ALA A 127 7.02 12.03 15.52
N GLY A 128 5.96 11.97 14.72
CA GLY A 128 6.02 12.18 13.28
C GLY A 128 4.79 11.69 12.55
N GLN A 129 4.86 11.71 11.23
CA GLN A 129 3.80 11.24 10.36
C GLN A 129 3.45 9.79 10.66
N MET A 130 2.15 9.50 10.84
CA MET A 130 1.61 8.16 11.04
C MET A 130 0.59 7.85 9.93
N GLY A 131 0.64 6.63 9.39
CA GLY A 131 -0.20 6.24 8.27
C GLY A 131 0.17 6.93 6.95
N ASN A 132 -0.70 6.82 5.95
CA ASN A 132 -0.47 7.27 4.57
C ASN A 132 0.84 6.73 3.99
N ARG A 133 1.08 5.46 4.23
CA ARG A 133 2.22 4.69 3.72
C ARG A 133 1.76 3.36 3.19
N GLN A 134 2.49 2.80 2.26
CA GLN A 134 2.26 1.46 1.76
C GLN A 134 2.46 0.43 2.87
N VAL A 135 1.50 -0.49 2.97
CA VAL A 135 1.49 -1.59 3.94
C VAL A 135 1.03 -2.83 3.22
N THR A 136 1.71 -3.94 3.45
CA THR A 136 1.32 -5.28 2.98
C THR A 136 0.73 -6.04 4.16
N VAL A 137 -0.46 -6.59 3.96
CA VAL A 137 -1.09 -7.56 4.88
C VAL A 137 -1.01 -8.91 4.21
N GLN A 138 -0.23 -9.79 4.82
CA GLN A 138 0.10 -11.09 4.25
C GLN A 138 -0.87 -12.18 4.69
N ASN A 139 -0.97 -13.23 3.87
CA ASN A 139 -1.69 -14.47 4.18
C ASN A 139 -3.19 -14.26 4.50
N LEU A 140 -3.87 -13.42 3.73
CA LEU A 140 -5.32 -13.31 3.82
C LEU A 140 -5.99 -14.41 2.99
N GLN A 141 -6.91 -15.13 3.59
CA GLN A 141 -7.64 -16.21 2.92
C GLN A 141 -8.78 -15.65 2.07
N VAL A 142 -8.88 -16.11 0.82
CA VAL A 142 -10.01 -15.87 -0.07
C VAL A 142 -11.17 -16.76 0.39
N ILE A 143 -12.28 -16.16 0.83
CA ILE A 143 -13.45 -16.91 1.29
C ILE A 143 -14.36 -17.28 0.13
N LYS A 144 -14.64 -16.30 -0.74
CA LYS A 144 -15.56 -16.46 -1.85
C LYS A 144 -15.23 -15.50 -2.98
N ILE A 145 -15.46 -15.95 -4.20
CA ILE A 145 -15.36 -15.14 -5.41
C ILE A 145 -16.75 -15.08 -6.05
N ILE A 146 -17.16 -13.88 -6.44
CA ILE A 146 -18.43 -13.64 -7.15
C ILE A 146 -18.10 -13.07 -8.53
N PRO A 147 -17.95 -13.93 -9.55
CA PRO A 147 -17.50 -13.52 -10.88
C PRO A 147 -18.43 -12.49 -11.54
N GLU A 148 -19.74 -12.63 -11.37
CA GLU A 148 -20.76 -11.74 -11.96
C GLU A 148 -20.54 -10.25 -11.63
N HIS A 149 -19.97 -9.98 -10.45
CA HIS A 149 -19.71 -8.62 -9.96
C HIS A 149 -18.21 -8.29 -9.83
N ASN A 150 -17.31 -9.19 -10.22
CA ASN A 150 -15.86 -9.09 -9.99
C ASN A 150 -15.52 -8.77 -8.51
N ILE A 151 -16.17 -9.47 -7.58
CA ILE A 151 -15.99 -9.28 -6.15
C ILE A 151 -15.19 -10.47 -5.58
N ILE A 152 -14.15 -10.14 -4.81
CA ILE A 152 -13.37 -11.10 -4.02
C ILE A 152 -13.60 -10.81 -2.54
N MET A 153 -14.02 -11.80 -1.77
CA MET A 153 -14.23 -11.71 -0.33
C MET A 153 -13.02 -12.29 0.40
N LEU A 154 -12.33 -11.45 1.18
CA LEU A 154 -11.16 -11.83 1.97
C LEU A 154 -11.50 -11.91 3.45
N LYS A 155 -10.89 -12.86 4.16
CA LYS A 155 -11.00 -13.00 5.62
C LYS A 155 -9.97 -12.10 6.29
N GLY A 156 -10.42 -11.04 6.95
CA GLY A 156 -9.55 -10.15 7.71
C GLY A 156 -9.70 -8.68 7.33
N SER A 157 -8.74 -7.86 7.73
CA SER A 157 -8.73 -6.43 7.43
C SER A 157 -7.75 -6.13 6.30
N ILE A 158 -8.13 -5.22 5.43
CA ILE A 158 -7.30 -4.71 4.33
C ILE A 158 -6.86 -3.27 4.62
N PRO A 159 -5.70 -2.83 4.12
CA PRO A 159 -5.21 -1.48 4.36
C PRO A 159 -6.04 -0.43 3.60
N GLY A 160 -6.16 0.74 4.18
CA GLY A 160 -6.81 1.89 3.55
C GLY A 160 -8.23 2.16 4.00
N SER A 161 -8.87 3.13 3.37
CA SER A 161 -10.26 3.52 3.56
C SER A 161 -11.17 2.78 2.57
N LYS A 162 -12.49 2.87 2.78
CA LYS A 162 -13.45 2.38 1.77
C LYS A 162 -13.19 3.10 0.43
N GLY A 163 -13.17 2.35 -0.66
CA GLY A 163 -12.90 2.85 -2.00
C GLY A 163 -11.42 3.12 -2.32
N SER A 164 -10.48 2.75 -1.45
CA SER A 164 -9.05 2.81 -1.80
C SER A 164 -8.66 1.68 -2.75
N ILE A 165 -7.68 1.96 -3.60
CA ILE A 165 -7.11 0.97 -4.51
C ILE A 165 -6.11 0.11 -3.74
N ILE A 166 -6.15 -1.17 -3.98
CA ILE A 166 -5.25 -2.18 -3.43
C ILE A 166 -4.71 -3.07 -4.53
N SER A 167 -3.52 -3.64 -4.33
CA SER A 167 -3.01 -4.76 -5.11
C SER A 167 -3.22 -6.05 -4.34
N ILE A 168 -3.61 -7.11 -5.03
CA ILE A 168 -3.74 -8.46 -4.46
C ILE A 168 -2.75 -9.34 -5.23
N GLU A 169 -1.89 -9.99 -4.49
CA GLU A 169 -0.80 -10.83 -5.03
C GLU A 169 -0.88 -12.23 -4.41
N LYS A 170 -0.54 -13.25 -5.21
CA LYS A 170 -0.51 -14.65 -4.76
C LYS A 170 0.91 -15.21 -4.87
#